data_ef8f9ebc52c840cdfabbdf2a84abc705
#
_entry.id   ef8f9ebc52c840cdfabbdf2a84abc705
#
_cell.length_a   1.000
_cell.length_b   1.000
_cell.length_c   1.000
_cell.angle_alpha   90.00
_cell.angle_beta   90.00
_cell.angle_gamma   90.00
#
_symmetry.space_group_name_H-M   'P 1'
#
loop_
_entity.id
_entity.type
_entity.pdbx_description
1 polymer ?
#
loop_
_entity_poly.entity_id
_entity_poly.type
_entity_poly.pdbx_seq_one_letter_code
_entity_poly.pdbx_strand_id
1 'polypeptide(L)'
;CGYCDFNTYTPREVETSHAQYLTALRQELECAVQSPLSANLGPADTVFIGGGTPSVLGADALNHILQLVKDTFGVAPGAEVTTESNPESTSRAYFDSLVAGGFTRVSLGMQSASTPVLQVLDRRHTPGRATAAAREAHEAGFAHINLDMIYGTPTETDDDVRATLEAILSTPVDHVSAYSLIVEDGTAMARKIRRGELPATDDDVDARRYELIADTLEAHGLDWYEVSNWAKPGGECRHNLLYWRGGNWWGAGP
;
A
#
# COMPACT_ATOMS: atom_id res chain seq x y z
N CYS A 1 13.66 -2.22 -3.22
CA CYS A 1 13.86 -0.85 -2.74
C CYS A 1 14.94 -0.82 -1.67
N GLY A 2 15.78 0.24 -1.65
CA GLY A 2 16.96 0.30 -0.78
C GLY A 2 16.66 0.52 0.71
N TYR A 3 15.46 0.90 1.06
CA TYR A 3 14.98 1.20 2.42
C TYR A 3 14.07 0.10 3.02
N CYS A 4 13.52 -0.78 2.19
CA CYS A 4 12.51 -1.74 2.60
C CYS A 4 13.14 -2.92 3.35
N ASP A 5 12.59 -3.27 4.50
CA ASP A 5 12.96 -4.43 5.34
C ASP A 5 11.92 -5.55 5.30
N PHE A 6 10.87 -5.41 4.48
CA PHE A 6 9.83 -6.44 4.36
C PHE A 6 10.43 -7.77 3.90
N ASN A 7 9.86 -8.86 4.40
CA ASN A 7 10.20 -10.23 4.00
C ASN A 7 9.75 -10.48 2.56
N THR A 8 10.49 -9.92 1.60
CA THR A 8 10.18 -9.96 0.18
C THR A 8 11.27 -10.66 -0.61
N TYR A 9 10.88 -11.42 -1.61
CA TYR A 9 11.79 -12.18 -2.45
C TYR A 9 11.51 -11.90 -3.92
N THR A 10 12.56 -11.75 -4.70
CA THR A 10 12.40 -11.71 -6.15
C THR A 10 12.19 -13.13 -6.70
N PRO A 11 11.59 -13.29 -7.90
CA PRO A 11 11.44 -14.60 -8.54
C PRO A 11 12.76 -15.36 -8.77
N ARG A 12 13.91 -14.68 -8.65
CA ARG A 12 15.24 -15.30 -8.76
C ARG A 12 15.77 -15.84 -7.43
N GLU A 13 15.22 -15.37 -6.32
CA GLU A 13 15.64 -15.74 -4.96
C GLU A 13 14.80 -16.89 -4.39
N VAL A 14 13.62 -17.12 -4.96
CA VAL A 14 12.75 -18.24 -4.59
C VAL A 14 12.52 -19.16 -5.77
N GLU A 15 12.61 -20.47 -5.54
CA GLU A 15 12.29 -21.50 -6.54
C GLU A 15 10.78 -21.73 -6.67
N THR A 16 9.96 -21.04 -5.87
CA THR A 16 8.50 -21.21 -5.81
C THR A 16 7.82 -20.44 -6.94
N SER A 17 7.05 -21.13 -7.76
CA SER A 17 6.21 -20.49 -8.77
C SER A 17 4.96 -19.85 -8.16
N HIS A 18 4.36 -18.86 -8.86
CA HIS A 18 3.07 -18.28 -8.45
C HIS A 18 1.98 -19.35 -8.24
N ALA A 19 1.94 -20.40 -9.06
CA ALA A 19 0.97 -21.49 -8.93
C ALA A 19 1.18 -22.30 -7.63
N GLN A 20 2.43 -22.55 -7.26
CA GLN A 20 2.75 -23.22 -5.99
C GLN A 20 2.38 -22.35 -4.79
N TYR A 21 2.68 -21.04 -4.87
CA TYR A 21 2.26 -20.07 -3.85
C TYR A 21 0.74 -20.07 -3.66
N LEU A 22 -0.05 -19.96 -4.73
CA LEU A 22 -1.51 -19.98 -4.66
C LEU A 22 -2.05 -21.31 -4.10
N THR A 23 -1.38 -22.44 -4.40
CA THR A 23 -1.73 -23.74 -3.83
C THR A 23 -1.48 -23.77 -2.32
N ALA A 24 -0.34 -23.28 -1.86
CA ALA A 24 0.00 -23.21 -0.45
C ALA A 24 -0.96 -22.28 0.31
N LEU A 25 -1.24 -21.11 -0.25
CA LEU A 25 -2.19 -20.14 0.34
C LEU A 25 -3.60 -20.74 0.48
N ARG A 26 -4.07 -21.51 -0.52
CA ARG A 26 -5.34 -22.25 -0.40
C ARG A 26 -5.33 -23.20 0.79
N GLN A 27 -4.28 -24.02 0.91
CA GLN A 27 -4.16 -24.98 2.02
C GLN A 27 -4.13 -24.28 3.37
N GLU A 28 -3.43 -23.16 3.46
CA GLU A 28 -3.38 -22.33 4.67
C GLU A 28 -4.76 -21.81 5.05
N LEU A 29 -5.52 -21.23 4.12
CA LEU A 29 -6.87 -20.73 4.35
C LEU A 29 -7.84 -21.86 4.75
N GLU A 30 -7.73 -23.05 4.12
CA GLU A 30 -8.52 -24.24 4.48
C GLU A 30 -8.19 -24.72 5.91
N CYS A 31 -6.93 -24.70 6.32
CA CYS A 31 -6.52 -24.99 7.68
C CYS A 31 -7.00 -23.90 8.67
N ALA A 32 -6.90 -22.64 8.28
CA ALA A 32 -7.29 -21.50 9.09
C ALA A 32 -8.78 -21.54 9.47
N VAL A 33 -9.67 -21.83 8.51
CA VAL A 33 -11.12 -21.90 8.77
C VAL A 33 -11.52 -23.07 9.66
N GLN A 34 -10.70 -24.12 9.73
CA GLN A 34 -10.90 -25.27 10.63
C GLN A 34 -10.32 -25.03 12.04
N SER A 35 -9.58 -23.94 12.24
CA SER A 35 -9.01 -23.62 13.54
C SER A 35 -10.10 -23.30 14.57
N PRO A 36 -9.96 -23.74 15.84
CA PRO A 36 -10.83 -23.28 16.91
C PRO A 36 -10.86 -21.76 17.08
N LEU A 37 -9.80 -21.06 16.69
CA LEU A 37 -9.70 -19.60 16.76
C LEU A 37 -10.63 -18.91 15.75
N SER A 38 -10.96 -19.56 14.65
CA SER A 38 -11.87 -19.03 13.62
C SER A 38 -13.33 -19.48 13.80
N ALA A 39 -13.63 -20.36 14.75
CA ALA A 39 -14.95 -21.00 14.90
C ALA A 39 -16.12 -20.02 15.08
N ASN A 40 -15.86 -18.81 15.58
CA ASN A 40 -16.86 -17.77 15.81
C ASN A 40 -16.68 -16.54 14.89
N LEU A 41 -15.84 -16.62 13.87
CA LEU A 41 -15.67 -15.56 12.90
C LEU A 41 -16.81 -15.65 11.87
N GLY A 42 -17.48 -14.51 11.63
CA GLY A 42 -18.39 -14.35 10.51
C GLY A 42 -17.62 -14.16 9.18
N PRO A 43 -18.36 -13.91 8.09
CA PRO A 43 -17.73 -13.48 6.83
C PRO A 43 -16.86 -12.25 7.02
N ALA A 44 -15.76 -12.16 6.29
CA ALA A 44 -14.82 -11.04 6.38
C ALA A 44 -15.48 -9.72 5.97
N ASP A 45 -15.45 -8.73 6.85
CA ASP A 45 -15.88 -7.35 6.57
C ASP A 45 -14.83 -6.57 5.78
N THR A 46 -13.58 -7.01 5.86
CA THR A 46 -12.46 -6.45 5.09
C THR A 46 -11.51 -7.55 4.61
N VAL A 47 -10.99 -7.39 3.41
CA VAL A 47 -9.90 -8.20 2.87
C VAL A 47 -8.80 -7.25 2.39
N PHE A 48 -7.57 -7.48 2.84
CA PHE A 48 -6.43 -6.66 2.44
C PHE A 48 -5.33 -7.56 1.88
N ILE A 49 -4.99 -7.35 0.61
CA ILE A 49 -3.90 -8.06 -0.07
C ILE A 49 -2.73 -7.10 -0.22
N GLY A 50 -1.76 -7.26 0.66
CA GLY A 50 -0.58 -6.40 0.79
C GLY A 50 0.72 -7.18 0.80
N GLY A 51 1.79 -6.51 1.20
CA GLY A 51 3.12 -7.08 1.37
C GLY A 51 4.12 -6.57 0.35
N GLY A 52 4.90 -7.45 -0.29
CA GLY A 52 5.96 -7.03 -1.19
C GLY A 52 5.46 -6.21 -2.38
N THR A 53 4.78 -6.85 -3.32
CA THR A 53 4.17 -6.14 -4.48
C THR A 53 3.08 -7.03 -5.08
N PRO A 54 1.85 -7.03 -4.55
CA PRO A 54 0.77 -7.91 -5.01
C PRO A 54 0.47 -7.79 -6.51
N SER A 55 0.58 -6.60 -7.08
CA SER A 55 0.32 -6.35 -8.50
C SER A 55 1.25 -7.11 -9.47
N VAL A 56 2.38 -7.63 -9.01
CA VAL A 56 3.27 -8.49 -9.81
C VAL A 56 2.62 -9.86 -10.11
N LEU A 57 1.69 -10.31 -9.27
CA LEU A 57 0.94 -11.53 -9.51
C LEU A 57 -0.05 -11.40 -10.68
N GLY A 58 -0.44 -10.17 -11.02
CA GLY A 58 -1.45 -9.87 -12.03
C GLY A 58 -2.89 -9.98 -11.49
N ALA A 59 -3.84 -9.39 -12.24
CA ALA A 59 -5.23 -9.30 -11.80
C ALA A 59 -5.91 -10.68 -11.64
N ASP A 60 -5.61 -11.64 -12.52
CA ASP A 60 -6.21 -12.98 -12.45
C ASP A 60 -5.84 -13.71 -11.16
N ALA A 61 -4.58 -13.61 -10.74
CA ALA A 61 -4.12 -14.23 -9.50
C ALA A 61 -4.73 -13.54 -8.27
N LEU A 62 -4.84 -12.20 -8.27
CA LEU A 62 -5.47 -11.45 -7.19
C LEU A 62 -6.97 -11.78 -7.08
N ASN A 63 -7.68 -11.86 -8.20
CA ASN A 63 -9.07 -12.31 -8.24
C ASN A 63 -9.21 -13.74 -7.73
N HIS A 64 -8.27 -14.63 -8.05
CA HIS A 64 -8.24 -15.98 -7.53
C HIS A 64 -8.03 -16.02 -6.01
N ILE A 65 -7.11 -15.21 -5.46
CA ILE A 65 -6.92 -15.07 -4.01
C ILE A 65 -8.20 -14.59 -3.33
N LEU A 66 -8.85 -13.58 -3.86
CA LEU A 66 -10.12 -13.10 -3.33
C LEU A 66 -11.21 -14.21 -3.38
N GLN A 67 -11.24 -15.00 -4.45
CA GLN A 67 -12.16 -16.13 -4.55
C GLN A 67 -11.87 -17.20 -3.48
N LEU A 68 -10.59 -17.51 -3.20
CA LEU A 68 -10.23 -18.42 -2.11
C LEU A 68 -10.74 -17.94 -0.75
N VAL A 69 -10.63 -16.63 -0.47
CA VAL A 69 -11.18 -16.05 0.77
C VAL A 69 -12.71 -16.18 0.80
N LYS A 70 -13.39 -15.90 -0.33
CA LYS A 70 -14.86 -16.07 -0.44
C LYS A 70 -15.30 -17.51 -0.17
N ASP A 71 -14.54 -18.48 -0.68
CA ASP A 71 -14.88 -19.91 -0.58
C ASP A 71 -14.60 -20.48 0.82
N THR A 72 -13.65 -19.91 1.57
CA THR A 72 -13.23 -20.39 2.89
C THR A 72 -13.93 -19.66 4.04
N PHE A 73 -13.71 -18.36 4.18
CA PHE A 73 -14.26 -17.54 5.27
C PHE A 73 -15.59 -16.88 4.89
N GLY A 74 -15.87 -16.73 3.61
CA GLY A 74 -16.90 -15.85 3.12
C GLY A 74 -16.47 -14.37 3.18
N VAL A 75 -17.11 -13.54 2.38
CA VAL A 75 -16.92 -12.08 2.35
C VAL A 75 -18.29 -11.42 2.50
N ALA A 76 -18.42 -10.52 3.46
CA ALA A 76 -19.69 -9.88 3.76
C ALA A 76 -20.15 -8.97 2.60
N PRO A 77 -21.47 -8.82 2.38
CA PRO A 77 -21.97 -7.81 1.45
C PRO A 77 -21.47 -6.42 1.82
N GLY A 78 -20.88 -5.69 0.86
CA GLY A 78 -20.30 -4.37 1.10
C GLY A 78 -18.97 -4.39 1.86
N ALA A 79 -18.27 -5.53 1.92
CA ALA A 79 -16.92 -5.61 2.45
C ALA A 79 -15.96 -4.69 1.70
N GLU A 80 -14.99 -4.15 2.42
CA GLU A 80 -13.84 -3.46 1.81
C GLU A 80 -12.82 -4.48 1.34
N VAL A 81 -12.51 -4.46 0.05
CA VAL A 81 -11.51 -5.34 -0.54
C VAL A 81 -10.40 -4.50 -1.14
N THR A 82 -9.23 -4.57 -0.52
CA THR A 82 -8.07 -3.74 -0.84
C THR A 82 -6.96 -4.56 -1.47
N THR A 83 -6.26 -3.97 -2.42
CA THR A 83 -4.94 -4.46 -2.86
C THR A 83 -3.93 -3.33 -2.95
N GLU A 84 -2.69 -3.62 -2.55
CA GLU A 84 -1.54 -2.76 -2.83
C GLU A 84 -1.03 -3.01 -4.24
N SER A 85 -0.59 -1.95 -4.90
CA SER A 85 -0.10 -2.04 -6.28
C SER A 85 1.06 -1.09 -6.54
N ASN A 86 2.05 -1.58 -7.28
CA ASN A 86 3.07 -0.71 -7.83
C ASN A 86 2.54 -0.09 -9.13
N PRO A 87 2.51 1.23 -9.26
CA PRO A 87 2.02 1.92 -10.46
C PRO A 87 2.62 1.41 -11.78
N GLU A 88 3.91 1.00 -11.77
CA GLU A 88 4.60 0.48 -12.95
C GLU A 88 4.07 -0.88 -13.46
N SER A 89 3.44 -1.66 -12.58
CA SER A 89 2.87 -2.98 -12.92
C SER A 89 1.35 -2.95 -13.13
N THR A 90 0.76 -1.77 -13.21
CA THR A 90 -0.68 -1.59 -13.40
C THR A 90 -1.02 -1.07 -14.80
N SER A 91 -2.27 -1.25 -15.19
CA SER A 91 -2.85 -0.70 -16.40
C SER A 91 -4.36 -0.55 -16.24
N ARG A 92 -5.02 0.15 -17.15
CA ARG A 92 -6.48 0.24 -17.13
C ARG A 92 -7.14 -1.16 -17.12
N ALA A 93 -6.69 -2.08 -17.98
CA ALA A 93 -7.22 -3.44 -18.03
C ALA A 93 -7.03 -4.22 -16.71
N TYR A 94 -5.90 -3.99 -16.02
CA TYR A 94 -5.65 -4.56 -14.70
C TYR A 94 -6.69 -4.06 -13.70
N PHE A 95 -6.95 -2.77 -13.64
CA PHE A 95 -7.94 -2.19 -12.73
C PHE A 95 -9.37 -2.60 -13.07
N ASP A 96 -9.75 -2.62 -14.37
CA ASP A 96 -11.06 -3.10 -14.81
C ASP A 96 -11.32 -4.55 -14.35
N SER A 97 -10.31 -5.43 -14.46
CA SER A 97 -10.39 -6.81 -14.01
C SER A 97 -10.55 -6.94 -12.49
N LEU A 98 -9.85 -6.13 -11.72
CA LEU A 98 -9.96 -6.14 -10.25
C LEU A 98 -11.33 -5.64 -9.78
N VAL A 99 -11.83 -4.56 -10.36
CA VAL A 99 -13.18 -4.04 -10.04
C VAL A 99 -14.24 -5.08 -10.38
N ALA A 100 -14.15 -5.73 -11.55
CA ALA A 100 -15.05 -6.82 -11.92
C ALA A 100 -14.97 -8.02 -10.96
N GLY A 101 -13.79 -8.29 -10.36
CA GLY A 101 -13.57 -9.33 -9.35
C GLY A 101 -14.15 -9.00 -7.97
N GLY A 102 -14.39 -7.71 -7.72
CA GLY A 102 -14.97 -7.23 -6.46
C GLY A 102 -14.00 -6.46 -5.55
N PHE A 103 -12.85 -6.02 -6.06
CA PHE A 103 -11.98 -5.09 -5.35
C PHE A 103 -12.63 -3.70 -5.31
N THR A 104 -12.58 -3.07 -4.14
CA THR A 104 -13.24 -1.77 -3.88
C THR A 104 -12.25 -0.65 -3.58
N ARG A 105 -11.03 -0.99 -3.12
CA ARG A 105 -9.97 -0.06 -2.77
C ARG A 105 -8.64 -0.48 -3.37
N VAL A 106 -7.85 0.49 -3.81
CA VAL A 106 -6.46 0.26 -4.23
C VAL A 106 -5.52 1.24 -3.55
N SER A 107 -4.37 0.74 -3.07
CA SER A 107 -3.26 1.55 -2.59
C SER A 107 -2.12 1.52 -3.60
N LEU A 108 -1.66 2.69 -4.00
CA LEU A 108 -0.64 2.87 -5.04
C LEU A 108 0.62 3.48 -4.43
N GLY A 109 1.70 2.72 -4.42
CA GLY A 109 2.99 3.14 -3.88
C GLY A 109 3.67 4.20 -4.75
N MET A 110 3.36 5.47 -4.57
CA MET A 110 4.00 6.59 -5.27
C MET A 110 5.35 6.96 -4.65
N GLN A 111 5.39 7.11 -3.36
CA GLN A 111 6.47 7.52 -2.47
C GLN A 111 6.89 8.98 -2.61
N SER A 112 7.17 9.48 -3.80
CA SER A 112 7.50 10.87 -4.08
C SER A 112 7.24 11.22 -5.55
N ALA A 113 6.97 12.48 -5.84
CA ALA A 113 6.98 13.02 -7.21
C ALA A 113 8.39 13.46 -7.65
N SER A 114 9.31 13.61 -6.71
CA SER A 114 10.69 14.05 -6.95
C SER A 114 11.56 12.89 -7.43
N THR A 115 12.09 12.99 -8.64
CA THR A 115 13.03 11.98 -9.17
C THR A 115 14.29 11.82 -8.32
N PRO A 116 14.94 12.88 -7.80
CA PRO A 116 16.06 12.75 -6.87
C PRO A 116 15.70 11.95 -5.61
N VAL A 117 14.56 12.21 -5.00
CA VAL A 117 14.07 11.47 -3.81
C VAL A 117 13.85 10.00 -4.14
N LEU A 118 13.19 9.68 -5.26
CA LEU A 118 13.00 8.30 -5.71
C LEU A 118 14.33 7.57 -5.95
N GLN A 119 15.35 8.25 -6.45
CA GLN A 119 16.69 7.68 -6.64
C GLN A 119 17.36 7.32 -5.30
N VAL A 120 17.20 8.15 -4.27
CA VAL A 120 17.70 7.86 -2.91
C VAL A 120 16.98 6.65 -2.32
N LEU A 121 15.66 6.54 -2.53
CA LEU A 121 14.83 5.39 -2.13
C LEU A 121 15.10 4.11 -2.94
N ASP A 122 15.95 4.17 -3.96
CA ASP A 122 16.19 3.05 -4.90
C ASP A 122 14.91 2.60 -5.61
N ARG A 123 14.03 3.57 -5.94
CA ARG A 123 12.78 3.34 -6.68
C ARG A 123 12.91 3.84 -8.11
N ARG A 124 12.52 2.96 -9.04
CA ARG A 124 12.49 3.29 -10.47
C ARG A 124 11.03 3.50 -10.87
N HIS A 125 10.59 4.77 -10.83
CA HIS A 125 9.27 5.15 -11.29
C HIS A 125 9.37 6.04 -12.52
N THR A 126 8.54 5.76 -13.50
CA THR A 126 8.33 6.67 -14.63
C THR A 126 7.65 7.94 -14.11
N PRO A 127 8.19 9.14 -14.37
CA PRO A 127 7.56 10.38 -13.93
C PRO A 127 6.09 10.44 -14.35
N GLY A 128 5.21 10.75 -13.39
CA GLY A 128 3.76 10.83 -13.60
C GLY A 128 3.02 9.48 -13.67
N ARG A 129 3.71 8.33 -13.61
CA ARG A 129 3.01 7.03 -13.69
C ARG A 129 2.06 6.78 -12.52
N ALA A 130 2.43 7.17 -11.30
CA ALA A 130 1.58 7.00 -10.13
C ALA A 130 0.28 7.80 -10.23
N THR A 131 0.36 9.07 -10.64
CA THR A 131 -0.81 9.92 -10.85
C THR A 131 -1.68 9.44 -12.01
N ALA A 132 -1.08 8.91 -13.07
CA ALA A 132 -1.81 8.27 -14.16
C ALA A 132 -2.53 7.00 -13.67
N ALA A 133 -1.87 6.16 -12.88
CA ALA A 133 -2.47 4.96 -12.29
C ALA A 133 -3.67 5.29 -11.40
N ALA A 134 -3.59 6.36 -10.59
CA ALA A 134 -4.72 6.80 -9.78
C ALA A 134 -5.93 7.21 -10.63
N ARG A 135 -5.71 7.91 -11.75
CA ARG A 135 -6.78 8.26 -12.70
C ARG A 135 -7.36 7.03 -13.39
N GLU A 136 -6.50 6.09 -13.85
CA GLU A 136 -6.93 4.82 -14.45
C GLU A 136 -7.77 3.99 -13.49
N ALA A 137 -7.40 3.93 -12.19
CA ALA A 137 -8.15 3.24 -11.16
C ALA A 137 -9.52 3.89 -10.91
N HIS A 138 -9.58 5.22 -10.86
CA HIS A 138 -10.83 5.97 -10.75
C HIS A 138 -11.77 5.70 -11.93
N GLU A 139 -11.23 5.78 -13.14
CA GLU A 139 -12.02 5.51 -14.37
C GLU A 139 -12.48 4.05 -14.45
N ALA A 140 -11.72 3.10 -13.88
CA ALA A 140 -12.13 1.69 -13.77
C ALA A 140 -13.27 1.48 -12.78
N GLY A 141 -13.50 2.42 -11.85
CA GLY A 141 -14.59 2.38 -10.89
C GLY A 141 -14.22 1.93 -9.49
N PHE A 142 -12.94 2.00 -9.10
CA PHE A 142 -12.58 1.85 -7.69
C PHE A 142 -13.29 2.90 -6.84
N ALA A 143 -13.92 2.44 -5.75
CA ALA A 143 -14.61 3.33 -4.82
C ALA A 143 -13.63 4.20 -4.02
N HIS A 144 -12.47 3.65 -3.68
CA HIS A 144 -11.44 4.30 -2.88
C HIS A 144 -10.07 4.13 -3.50
N ILE A 145 -9.29 5.21 -3.54
CA ILE A 145 -7.95 5.22 -4.13
C ILE A 145 -7.00 5.92 -3.18
N ASN A 146 -5.95 5.22 -2.80
CA ASN A 146 -4.87 5.75 -1.98
C ASN A 146 -3.60 5.96 -2.80
N LEU A 147 -2.87 7.03 -2.48
CA LEU A 147 -1.47 7.21 -2.86
C LEU A 147 -0.60 7.23 -1.61
N ASP A 148 0.42 6.36 -1.60
CA ASP A 148 1.41 6.34 -0.53
C ASP A 148 2.52 7.34 -0.83
N MET A 149 2.92 8.14 0.17
CA MET A 149 4.11 8.96 0.12
C MET A 149 5.03 8.67 1.31
N ILE A 150 6.31 8.88 1.11
CA ILE A 150 7.34 8.81 2.14
C ILE A 150 7.98 10.18 2.23
N TYR A 151 8.11 10.71 3.45
CA TYR A 151 8.85 11.92 3.76
C TYR A 151 10.00 11.62 4.74
N GLY A 152 10.95 12.55 4.87
CA GLY A 152 12.15 12.33 5.69
C GLY A 152 13.25 11.59 4.95
N THR A 153 13.14 11.42 3.63
CA THR A 153 14.20 10.82 2.82
C THR A 153 15.48 11.67 2.89
N PRO A 154 16.66 11.06 3.13
CA PRO A 154 17.93 11.80 3.08
C PRO A 154 18.05 12.68 1.83
N THR A 155 18.46 13.93 2.01
CA THR A 155 18.56 14.97 0.97
C THR A 155 17.25 15.53 0.41
N GLU A 156 16.10 15.02 0.83
CA GLU A 156 14.80 15.58 0.46
C GLU A 156 14.65 17.02 0.98
N THR A 157 13.99 17.86 0.23
CA THR A 157 13.67 19.25 0.60
C THR A 157 12.17 19.41 0.88
N ASP A 158 11.80 20.51 1.56
CA ASP A 158 10.38 20.84 1.75
C ASP A 158 9.66 21.09 0.41
N ASP A 159 10.39 21.56 -0.61
CA ASP A 159 9.83 21.75 -1.96
C ASP A 159 9.55 20.41 -2.65
N ASP A 160 10.35 19.38 -2.40
CA ASP A 160 10.07 18.02 -2.89
C ASP A 160 8.79 17.46 -2.25
N VAL A 161 8.58 17.70 -0.94
CA VAL A 161 7.36 17.32 -0.24
C VAL A 161 6.15 18.07 -0.81
N ARG A 162 6.25 19.38 -1.03
CA ARG A 162 5.18 20.19 -1.65
C ARG A 162 4.82 19.71 -3.05
N ALA A 163 5.83 19.46 -3.88
CA ALA A 163 5.62 18.93 -5.23
C ALA A 163 4.93 17.56 -5.22
N THR A 164 5.26 16.71 -4.23
CA THR A 164 4.61 15.40 -4.05
C THR A 164 3.15 15.57 -3.65
N LEU A 165 2.85 16.45 -2.69
CA LEU A 165 1.47 16.75 -2.29
C LEU A 165 0.66 17.34 -3.44
N GLU A 166 1.21 18.29 -4.20
CA GLU A 166 0.55 18.85 -5.39
C GLU A 166 0.22 17.76 -6.41
N ALA A 167 1.16 16.87 -6.68
CA ALA A 167 0.93 15.75 -7.59
C ALA A 167 -0.20 14.83 -7.11
N ILE A 168 -0.21 14.47 -5.82
CA ILE A 168 -1.26 13.66 -5.18
C ILE A 168 -2.62 14.36 -5.32
N LEU A 169 -2.71 15.61 -4.90
CA LEU A 169 -3.94 16.41 -4.88
C LEU A 169 -4.49 16.72 -6.29
N SER A 170 -3.65 16.60 -7.34
CA SER A 170 -4.09 16.69 -8.74
C SER A 170 -4.84 15.46 -9.23
N THR A 171 -5.00 14.43 -8.40
CA THR A 171 -5.63 13.15 -8.74
C THR A 171 -6.97 12.97 -7.99
N PRO A 172 -7.83 12.05 -8.41
CA PRO A 172 -9.11 11.80 -7.77
C PRO A 172 -9.00 10.90 -6.51
N VAL A 173 -7.90 10.99 -5.76
CA VAL A 173 -7.74 10.21 -4.52
C VAL A 173 -8.66 10.74 -3.41
N ASP A 174 -9.07 9.83 -2.57
CA ASP A 174 -9.83 10.12 -1.35
C ASP A 174 -9.09 9.66 -0.09
N HIS A 175 -7.88 9.14 -0.24
CA HIS A 175 -7.03 8.67 0.85
C HIS A 175 -5.56 8.93 0.53
N VAL A 176 -4.77 9.26 1.56
CA VAL A 176 -3.32 9.46 1.47
C VAL A 176 -2.67 8.80 2.69
N SER A 177 -1.66 7.97 2.42
CA SER A 177 -0.76 7.46 3.46
C SER A 177 0.56 8.22 3.36
N ALA A 178 0.98 8.89 4.44
CA ALA A 178 2.24 9.63 4.49
C ALA A 178 3.12 9.09 5.63
N TYR A 179 4.14 8.32 5.24
CA TYR A 179 5.02 7.66 6.20
C TYR A 179 6.32 8.43 6.38
N SER A 180 6.72 8.68 7.64
CA SER A 180 8.10 9.05 7.93
C SER A 180 9.03 7.89 7.57
N LEU A 181 10.14 8.19 6.89
CA LEU A 181 11.13 7.18 6.55
C LEU A 181 11.83 6.66 7.80
N ILE A 182 11.60 5.40 8.13
CA ILE A 182 12.37 4.69 9.14
C ILE A 182 13.53 3.98 8.44
N VAL A 183 14.75 4.22 8.92
CA VAL A 183 15.96 3.58 8.38
C VAL A 183 16.26 2.33 9.18
N GLU A 184 15.75 1.20 8.70
CA GLU A 184 15.92 -0.09 9.37
C GLU A 184 17.32 -0.68 9.16
N ASP A 185 17.86 -1.29 10.21
CA ASP A 185 19.12 -1.99 10.16
C ASP A 185 19.10 -3.14 9.13
N GLY A 186 20.24 -3.36 8.47
CA GLY A 186 20.32 -4.40 7.43
C GLY A 186 19.96 -3.92 6.02
N THR A 187 19.27 -2.79 5.88
CA THR A 187 18.90 -2.22 4.57
C THR A 187 20.10 -1.66 3.81
N ALA A 188 19.96 -1.49 2.50
CA ALA A 188 20.97 -0.83 1.68
C ALA A 188 21.15 0.64 2.10
N MET A 189 20.07 1.31 2.46
CA MET A 189 20.06 2.69 2.93
C MET A 189 20.82 2.85 4.24
N ALA A 190 20.56 2.00 5.24
CA ALA A 190 21.32 2.03 6.50
C ALA A 190 22.84 1.86 6.26
N ARG A 191 23.24 1.03 5.31
CA ARG A 191 24.65 0.88 4.94
C ARG A 191 25.24 2.14 4.31
N LYS A 192 24.49 2.83 3.43
CA LYS A 192 24.92 4.11 2.81
C LYS A 192 25.09 5.20 3.86
N ILE A 193 24.14 5.33 4.80
CA ILE A 193 24.22 6.31 5.90
C ILE A 193 25.42 6.01 6.81
N ARG A 194 25.62 4.76 7.22
CA ARG A 194 26.80 4.39 8.05
C ARG A 194 28.15 4.68 7.38
N ARG A 195 28.22 4.63 6.04
CA ARG A 195 29.43 4.97 5.29
C ARG A 195 29.58 6.47 5.00
N GLY A 196 28.62 7.29 5.42
CA GLY A 196 28.61 8.73 5.16
C GLY A 196 28.31 9.09 3.70
N GLU A 197 27.75 8.17 2.93
CA GLU A 197 27.30 8.39 1.53
C GLU A 197 25.96 9.14 1.48
N LEU A 198 25.14 9.00 2.52
CA LEU A 198 23.90 9.73 2.74
C LEU A 198 23.91 10.34 4.15
N PRO A 199 23.30 11.53 4.35
CA PRO A 199 23.11 12.06 5.69
C PRO A 199 22.13 11.19 6.48
N ALA A 200 22.21 11.24 7.82
CA ALA A 200 21.18 10.69 8.68
C ALA A 200 19.86 11.46 8.55
N THR A 201 18.76 10.83 8.91
CA THR A 201 17.46 11.49 9.10
C THR A 201 17.53 12.45 10.30
N ASP A 202 16.65 13.44 10.33
CA ASP A 202 16.57 14.47 11.38
C ASP A 202 15.12 14.57 11.85
N ASP A 203 14.87 14.19 13.09
CA ASP A 203 13.53 14.12 13.68
C ASP A 203 12.82 15.48 13.71
N ASP A 204 13.54 16.59 13.90
CA ASP A 204 12.97 17.95 13.89
C ASP A 204 12.54 18.36 12.46
N VAL A 205 13.28 17.92 11.46
CA VAL A 205 12.92 18.09 10.04
C VAL A 205 11.68 17.26 9.72
N ASP A 206 11.63 16.02 10.18
CA ASP A 206 10.52 15.11 9.93
C ASP A 206 9.24 15.58 10.64
N ALA A 207 9.33 16.08 11.88
CA ALA A 207 8.21 16.69 12.59
C ALA A 207 7.64 17.90 11.81
N ARG A 208 8.50 18.81 11.34
CA ARG A 208 8.07 19.95 10.53
C ARG A 208 7.41 19.53 9.21
N ARG A 209 7.92 18.48 8.55
CA ARG A 209 7.32 17.94 7.33
C ARG A 209 5.99 17.28 7.60
N TYR A 210 5.85 16.58 8.72
CA TYR A 210 4.56 16.05 9.15
C TYR A 210 3.51 17.16 9.28
N GLU A 211 3.84 18.27 9.95
CA GLU A 211 2.94 19.42 10.08
C GLU A 211 2.58 20.01 8.71
N LEU A 212 3.58 20.19 7.83
CA LEU A 212 3.35 20.65 6.45
C LEU A 212 2.39 19.73 5.67
N ILE A 213 2.54 18.42 5.81
CA ILE A 213 1.68 17.42 5.16
C ILE A 213 0.27 17.50 5.73
N ALA A 214 0.14 17.47 7.06
CA ALA A 214 -1.15 17.54 7.75
C ALA A 214 -1.92 18.81 7.34
N ASP A 215 -1.33 19.98 7.50
CA ASP A 215 -1.95 21.26 7.12
C ASP A 215 -2.38 21.30 5.67
N THR A 216 -1.56 20.73 4.76
CA THR A 216 -1.86 20.74 3.32
C THR A 216 -3.03 19.78 3.00
N LEU A 217 -3.04 18.58 3.55
CA LEU A 217 -4.09 17.58 3.30
C LEU A 217 -5.42 18.04 3.91
N GLU A 218 -5.42 18.54 5.15
CA GLU A 218 -6.61 19.05 5.83
C GLU A 218 -7.22 20.25 5.10
N ALA A 219 -6.39 21.17 4.58
CA ALA A 219 -6.87 22.28 3.76
C ALA A 219 -7.57 21.83 2.47
N HIS A 220 -7.35 20.59 2.03
CA HIS A 220 -7.99 19.98 0.85
C HIS A 220 -9.07 18.94 1.21
N GLY A 221 -9.49 18.91 2.48
CA GLY A 221 -10.59 18.05 2.96
C GLY A 221 -10.22 16.58 3.11
N LEU A 222 -8.93 16.29 3.29
CA LEU A 222 -8.46 14.98 3.76
C LEU A 222 -8.11 15.13 5.24
N ASP A 223 -8.97 14.64 6.12
CA ASP A 223 -8.81 14.74 7.56
C ASP A 223 -7.94 13.57 8.08
N TRP A 224 -7.09 13.87 9.06
CA TRP A 224 -6.36 12.83 9.77
C TRP A 224 -7.33 11.92 10.55
N TYR A 225 -7.20 10.60 10.42
CA TYR A 225 -8.08 9.66 11.14
C TYR A 225 -7.31 8.56 11.90
N GLU A 226 -6.07 8.28 11.53
CA GLU A 226 -5.17 7.38 12.25
C GLU A 226 -3.71 7.64 11.84
N VAL A 227 -2.75 7.05 12.55
CA VAL A 227 -1.31 7.32 12.36
C VAL A 227 -0.89 7.02 10.93
N SER A 228 -0.34 8.06 10.28
CA SER A 228 0.13 8.12 8.90
C SER A 228 -0.94 8.20 7.83
N ASN A 229 -2.24 8.26 8.16
CA ASN A 229 -3.30 8.24 7.16
C ASN A 229 -4.30 9.40 7.29
N TRP A 230 -4.62 9.97 6.12
CA TRP A 230 -5.61 11.03 5.93
C TRP A 230 -6.63 10.58 4.88
N ALA A 231 -7.89 10.93 5.09
CA ALA A 231 -8.96 10.57 4.18
C ALA A 231 -10.01 11.66 4.05
N LYS A 232 -10.69 11.70 2.91
CA LYS A 232 -11.97 12.41 2.80
C LYS A 232 -13.03 11.66 3.60
N PRO A 233 -14.08 12.32 4.09
CA PRO A 233 -15.17 11.66 4.81
C PRO A 233 -15.72 10.45 4.02
N GLY A 234 -15.68 9.26 4.63
CA GLY A 234 -16.08 8.00 4.01
C GLY A 234 -14.99 7.30 3.22
N GLY A 235 -13.81 7.90 3.07
CA GLY A 235 -12.63 7.33 2.42
C GLY A 235 -11.68 6.60 3.37
N GLU A 236 -11.96 6.59 4.68
CA GLU A 236 -11.12 5.94 5.69
C GLU A 236 -10.99 4.44 5.41
N CYS A 237 -9.78 3.89 5.55
CA CYS A 237 -9.54 2.46 5.37
C CYS A 237 -10.15 1.68 6.54
N ARG A 238 -11.21 0.93 6.27
CA ARG A 238 -11.92 0.14 7.29
C ARG A 238 -11.04 -0.97 7.86
N HIS A 239 -10.14 -1.51 7.06
CA HIS A 239 -9.19 -2.51 7.49
C HIS A 239 -8.20 -1.95 8.53
N ASN A 240 -7.67 -0.74 8.32
CA ASN A 240 -6.81 -0.08 9.30
C ASN A 240 -7.56 0.22 10.61
N LEU A 241 -8.78 0.75 10.50
CA LEU A 241 -9.62 1.02 11.67
C LEU A 241 -9.96 -0.24 12.46
N LEU A 242 -10.02 -1.41 11.82
CA LEU A 242 -10.27 -2.67 12.49
C LEU A 242 -9.16 -2.99 13.51
N TYR A 243 -7.89 -2.77 13.16
CA TYR A 243 -6.76 -2.94 14.08
C TYR A 243 -6.86 -1.99 15.27
N TRP A 244 -7.09 -0.70 15.01
CA TRP A 244 -7.19 0.31 16.06
C TRP A 244 -8.36 0.06 17.03
N ARG A 245 -9.42 -0.57 16.56
CA ARG A 245 -10.59 -0.95 17.38
C ARG A 245 -10.45 -2.30 18.07
N GLY A 246 -9.32 -2.96 17.94
CA GLY A 246 -9.08 -4.29 18.50
C GLY A 246 -9.99 -5.37 17.90
N GLY A 247 -10.38 -5.22 16.63
CA GLY A 247 -11.19 -6.21 15.92
C GLY A 247 -10.41 -7.51 15.65
N ASN A 248 -11.14 -8.57 15.32
CA ASN A 248 -10.54 -9.84 14.95
C ASN A 248 -9.98 -9.78 13.52
N TRP A 249 -8.81 -10.34 13.32
CA TRP A 249 -8.20 -10.45 12.00
C TRP A 249 -7.45 -11.78 11.86
N TRP A 250 -7.23 -12.19 10.64
CA TRP A 250 -6.42 -13.36 10.29
C TRP A 250 -5.39 -12.97 9.24
N GLY A 251 -4.10 -13.24 9.51
CA GLY A 251 -3.03 -13.11 8.54
C GLY A 251 -2.80 -14.44 7.82
N ALA A 252 -2.68 -14.39 6.51
CA ALA A 252 -2.37 -15.54 5.66
C ALA A 252 -1.27 -15.16 4.66
N GLY A 253 -0.38 -16.12 4.40
CA GLY A 253 0.83 -15.92 3.60
C GLY A 253 2.05 -15.52 4.46
N PRO A 254 3.25 -15.39 3.83
CA PRO A 254 4.52 -15.10 4.50
C PRO A 254 4.61 -13.65 4.98
#